data_0655dc382b8191919d4b22be7e176418
#
_entry.id   0655dc382b8191919d4b22be7e176418
#
_cell.length_a   1.000
_cell.length_b   1.000
_cell.length_c   1.000
_cell.angle_alpha   90.00
_cell.angle_beta   90.00
_cell.angle_gamma   90.00
#
_symmetry.space_group_name_H-M   'P 1'
#
loop_
_entity.id
_entity.type
_entity.pdbx_description
1 polymer ?
#
loop_
_entity_poly.entity_id
_entity_poly.type
_entity_poly.pdbx_seq_one_letter_code
_entity_poly.pdbx_strand_id
1 'polypeptide(L)'
;LTKGLLVALLAGVMSACFALGLDAGTPIKEAALAGGVEGLYAGLPVIFLVTFGGFLTNAIYCLQQNVTNKSMNDYAKGKVWSNNLVFCALAGVLWYMQFFGLEMGKSFLAESPVLLAFSWCILMALNVTFSNVWGIILKEWKGVSAKTITVLVCGLLVLIFSLVFPNLF
;
A
#
# COMPACT_ATOMS: atom_id res chain seq x y z
N LEU A 1 -22.29 10.87 -1.09
CA LEU A 1 -22.09 9.42 -1.10
C LEU A 1 -21.59 8.93 -2.47
N THR A 2 -22.27 9.26 -3.56
CA THR A 2 -21.96 8.79 -4.92
C THR A 2 -20.53 9.20 -5.38
N LYS A 3 -20.12 10.45 -5.15
CA LYS A 3 -18.75 10.91 -5.46
C LYS A 3 -17.69 10.11 -4.70
N GLY A 4 -17.91 9.85 -3.40
CA GLY A 4 -16.97 9.06 -2.60
C GLY A 4 -16.87 7.61 -3.10
N LEU A 5 -17.97 7.00 -3.49
CA LEU A 5 -18.00 5.65 -4.04
C LEU A 5 -17.25 5.56 -5.38
N LEU A 6 -17.44 6.54 -6.27
CA LEU A 6 -16.72 6.61 -7.55
C LEU A 6 -15.21 6.77 -7.36
N VAL A 7 -14.79 7.63 -6.41
CA VAL A 7 -13.37 7.81 -6.08
C VAL A 7 -12.79 6.52 -5.48
N ALA A 8 -13.53 5.83 -4.62
CA ALA A 8 -13.10 4.56 -4.04
C ALA A 8 -12.96 3.46 -5.11
N LEU A 9 -13.90 3.40 -6.06
CA LEU A 9 -13.82 2.46 -7.19
C LEU A 9 -12.60 2.75 -8.07
N LEU A 10 -12.37 4.03 -8.41
CA LEU A 10 -11.21 4.44 -9.17
C LEU A 10 -9.90 4.07 -8.44
N ALA A 11 -9.83 4.31 -7.14
CA ALA A 11 -8.68 3.95 -6.33
C ALA A 11 -8.42 2.43 -6.35
N GLY A 12 -9.50 1.61 -6.31
CA GLY A 12 -9.39 0.16 -6.45
C GLY A 12 -8.83 -0.27 -7.81
N VAL A 13 -9.30 0.33 -8.89
CA VAL A 13 -8.76 0.08 -10.24
C VAL A 13 -7.29 0.47 -10.33
N MET A 14 -6.91 1.63 -9.79
CA MET A 14 -5.50 2.07 -9.77
C MET A 14 -4.61 1.13 -8.93
N SER A 15 -5.13 0.58 -7.83
CA SER A 15 -4.43 -0.43 -7.05
C SER A 15 -4.20 -1.73 -7.85
N ALA A 16 -5.18 -2.16 -8.63
CA ALA A 16 -5.02 -3.29 -9.55
C ALA A 16 -3.96 -3.01 -10.64
N CYS A 17 -3.92 -1.80 -11.19
CA CYS A 17 -2.89 -1.39 -12.14
C CYS A 17 -1.48 -1.46 -11.53
N PHE A 18 -1.34 -1.13 -10.25
CA PHE A 18 -0.06 -1.26 -9.54
C PHE A 18 0.38 -2.73 -9.46
N ALA A 19 -0.53 -3.65 -9.13
CA ALA A 19 -0.25 -5.09 -9.11
C ALA A 19 0.18 -5.60 -10.49
N LEU A 20 -0.54 -5.20 -11.56
CA LEU A 20 -0.17 -5.53 -12.94
C LEU A 20 1.20 -4.96 -13.31
N GLY A 21 1.55 -3.77 -12.81
CA GLY A 21 2.88 -3.18 -12.99
C GLY A 21 3.99 -4.01 -12.35
N LEU A 22 3.74 -4.58 -11.17
CA LEU A 22 4.68 -5.50 -10.52
C LEU A 22 4.87 -6.80 -11.34
N ASP A 23 3.78 -7.37 -11.87
CA ASP A 23 3.83 -8.58 -12.68
C ASP A 23 4.54 -8.34 -14.03
N ALA A 24 4.30 -7.19 -14.66
CA ALA A 24 5.00 -6.78 -15.88
C ALA A 24 6.52 -6.60 -15.66
N GLY A 25 6.97 -6.44 -14.43
CA GLY A 25 8.38 -6.37 -14.06
C GLY A 25 9.11 -7.70 -14.01
N THR A 26 8.46 -8.82 -14.33
CA THR A 26 9.09 -10.17 -14.32
C THR A 26 10.42 -10.23 -15.09
N PRO A 27 10.59 -9.63 -16.28
CA PRO A 27 11.87 -9.64 -16.97
C PRO A 27 13.00 -8.95 -16.21
N ILE A 28 12.69 -7.91 -15.43
CA ILE A 28 13.67 -7.21 -14.58
C ILE A 28 14.11 -8.13 -13.44
N LYS A 29 13.15 -8.84 -12.83
CA LYS A 29 13.43 -9.82 -11.79
C LYS A 29 14.33 -10.95 -12.30
N GLU A 30 14.05 -11.48 -13.48
CA GLU A 30 14.86 -12.50 -14.14
C GLU A 30 16.28 -12.00 -14.44
N ALA A 31 16.41 -10.76 -14.94
CA ALA A 31 17.71 -10.15 -15.18
C ALA A 31 18.51 -9.97 -13.88
N ALA A 32 17.85 -9.60 -12.76
CA ALA A 32 18.50 -9.50 -11.45
C ALA A 32 19.00 -10.88 -10.97
N LEU A 33 18.22 -11.94 -11.15
CA LEU A 33 18.62 -13.31 -10.83
C LEU A 33 19.82 -13.77 -11.69
N ALA A 34 19.78 -13.49 -12.98
CA ALA A 34 20.90 -13.77 -13.89
C ALA A 34 22.17 -13.00 -13.52
N GLY A 35 22.02 -11.81 -12.93
CA GLY A 35 23.10 -10.99 -12.38
C GLY A 35 23.63 -11.47 -11.00
N GLY A 36 23.13 -12.58 -10.46
CA GLY A 36 23.57 -13.16 -9.20
C GLY A 36 22.88 -12.58 -7.95
N VAL A 37 21.79 -11.83 -8.11
CA VAL A 37 20.99 -11.37 -6.98
C VAL A 37 20.23 -12.56 -6.39
N GLU A 38 20.28 -12.71 -5.06
CA GLU A 38 19.54 -13.75 -4.36
C GLU A 38 18.02 -13.62 -4.60
N GLY A 39 17.33 -14.74 -4.78
CA GLY A 39 15.89 -14.79 -5.11
C GLY A 39 14.99 -13.98 -4.17
N LEU A 40 15.40 -13.86 -2.91
CA LEU A 40 14.73 -13.07 -1.89
C LEU A 40 14.65 -11.57 -2.24
N TYR A 41 15.66 -11.05 -2.92
CA TYR A 41 15.80 -9.62 -3.24
C TYR A 41 15.56 -9.31 -4.71
N ALA A 42 15.37 -10.32 -5.55
CA ALA A 42 15.27 -10.16 -7.00
C ALA A 42 14.06 -9.31 -7.45
N GLY A 43 13.01 -9.22 -6.64
CA GLY A 43 11.85 -8.37 -6.90
C GLY A 43 12.01 -6.89 -6.54
N LEU A 44 13.02 -6.53 -5.73
CA LEU A 44 13.18 -5.15 -5.24
C LEU A 44 13.42 -4.11 -6.35
N PRO A 45 14.20 -4.37 -7.43
CA PRO A 45 14.33 -3.43 -8.53
C PRO A 45 13.00 -3.10 -9.22
N VAL A 46 12.10 -4.08 -9.34
CA VAL A 46 10.75 -3.88 -9.91
C VAL A 46 9.94 -2.95 -9.03
N ILE A 47 9.91 -3.22 -7.71
CA ILE A 47 9.21 -2.37 -6.73
C ILE A 47 9.75 -0.95 -6.79
N PHE A 48 11.07 -0.78 -6.81
CA PHE A 48 11.68 0.54 -6.91
C PHE A 48 11.22 1.30 -8.16
N LEU A 49 11.20 0.65 -9.32
CA LEU A 49 10.80 1.29 -10.58
C LEU A 49 9.34 1.70 -10.56
N VAL A 50 8.44 0.82 -10.11
CA VAL A 50 6.99 1.09 -10.06
C VAL A 50 6.68 2.18 -9.02
N THR A 51 7.30 2.13 -7.84
CA THR A 51 7.11 3.15 -6.80
C THR A 51 7.71 4.50 -7.18
N PHE A 52 8.82 4.51 -7.95
CA PHE A 52 9.41 5.74 -8.46
C PHE A 52 8.47 6.48 -9.41
N GLY A 53 7.75 5.79 -10.29
CA GLY A 53 6.71 6.40 -11.11
C GLY A 53 5.60 7.05 -10.28
N GLY A 54 5.13 6.36 -9.23
CA GLY A 54 4.17 6.89 -8.27
C GLY A 54 4.71 8.11 -7.50
N PHE A 55 5.99 8.07 -7.10
CA PHE A 55 6.67 9.20 -6.47
C PHE A 55 6.68 10.44 -7.38
N LEU A 56 7.05 10.30 -8.64
CA LEU A 56 7.08 11.43 -9.58
C LEU A 56 5.71 12.09 -9.74
N THR A 57 4.68 11.27 -9.93
CA THR A 57 3.30 11.76 -10.05
C THR A 57 2.86 12.51 -8.80
N ASN A 58 3.12 11.94 -7.63
CA ASN A 58 2.76 12.55 -6.35
C ASN A 58 3.58 13.81 -6.06
N ALA A 59 4.86 13.83 -6.38
CA ALA A 59 5.72 15.01 -6.23
C ALA A 59 5.23 16.19 -7.08
N ILE A 60 4.85 15.94 -8.34
CA ILE A 60 4.29 16.97 -9.23
C ILE A 60 2.97 17.52 -8.65
N TYR A 61 2.08 16.62 -8.20
CA TYR A 61 0.82 17.02 -7.56
C TYR A 61 1.05 17.86 -6.31
N CYS A 62 1.94 17.44 -5.42
CA CYS A 62 2.27 18.19 -4.20
C CYS A 62 2.88 19.54 -4.50
N LEU A 63 3.77 19.65 -5.48
CA LEU A 63 4.35 20.90 -5.92
C LEU A 63 3.26 21.87 -6.44
N GLN A 64 2.35 21.37 -7.29
CA GLN A 64 1.23 22.15 -7.79
C GLN A 64 0.35 22.66 -6.65
N GLN A 65 0.02 21.83 -5.67
CA GLN A 65 -0.78 22.22 -4.51
C GLN A 65 -0.06 23.27 -3.65
N ASN A 66 1.25 23.10 -3.42
CA ASN A 66 2.02 24.05 -2.65
C ASN A 66 2.11 25.43 -3.31
N VAL A 67 2.26 25.47 -4.63
CA VAL A 67 2.24 26.72 -5.40
C VAL A 67 0.86 27.37 -5.35
N THR A 68 -0.19 26.59 -5.58
CA THR A 68 -1.59 27.09 -5.58
C THR A 68 -1.99 27.63 -4.21
N ASN A 69 -1.64 26.94 -3.14
CA ASN A 69 -1.97 27.30 -1.76
C ASN A 69 -0.96 28.30 -1.13
N LYS A 70 0.09 28.70 -1.87
CA LYS A 70 1.18 29.57 -1.39
C LYS A 70 1.84 29.06 -0.10
N SER A 71 1.92 27.74 0.08
CA SER A 71 2.44 27.08 1.28
C SER A 71 3.93 26.73 1.21
N MET A 72 4.64 27.12 0.15
CA MET A 72 6.09 26.85 0.01
C MET A 72 6.91 27.40 1.19
N ASN A 73 6.53 28.54 1.76
CA ASN A 73 7.21 29.14 2.90
C ASN A 73 7.07 28.32 4.21
N ASP A 74 6.13 27.41 4.29
CA ASP A 74 5.96 26.57 5.48
C ASP A 74 7.12 25.57 5.65
N TYR A 75 7.79 25.21 4.57
CA TYR A 75 9.01 24.40 4.59
C TYR A 75 10.23 25.15 5.18
N ALA A 76 10.20 26.50 5.22
CA ALA A 76 11.25 27.30 5.84
C ALA A 76 11.13 27.40 7.37
N LYS A 77 10.01 26.95 7.97
CA LYS A 77 9.80 26.96 9.42
C LYS A 77 10.55 25.80 10.08
N GLY A 78 11.78 26.03 10.53
CA GLY A 78 12.76 25.01 10.91
C GLY A 78 12.25 23.93 11.88
N LYS A 79 11.52 24.29 12.95
CA LYS A 79 11.01 23.30 13.91
C LYS A 79 9.92 22.40 13.33
N VAL A 80 9.04 22.95 12.50
CA VAL A 80 7.97 22.19 11.82
C VAL A 80 8.59 21.29 10.76
N TRP A 81 9.57 21.81 10.02
CA TRP A 81 10.26 21.08 8.97
C TRP A 81 10.99 19.85 9.50
N SER A 82 11.78 19.99 10.57
CA SER A 82 12.56 18.87 11.13
C SER A 82 11.66 17.75 11.66
N ASN A 83 10.58 18.09 12.39
CA ASN A 83 9.64 17.11 12.89
C ASN A 83 8.94 16.38 11.72
N ASN A 84 8.43 17.12 10.74
CA ASN A 84 7.77 16.53 9.59
C ASN A 84 8.71 15.64 8.78
N LEU A 85 9.97 16.03 8.59
CA LEU A 85 10.96 15.22 7.90
C LEU A 85 11.16 13.86 8.58
N VAL A 86 11.32 13.85 9.91
CA VAL A 86 11.49 12.60 10.68
C VAL A 86 10.27 11.70 10.56
N PHE A 87 9.06 12.24 10.77
CA PHE A 87 7.84 11.45 10.68
C PHE A 87 7.54 10.99 9.25
N CYS A 88 7.79 11.81 8.24
CA CYS A 88 7.63 11.41 6.84
C CYS A 88 8.66 10.35 6.43
N ALA A 89 9.91 10.47 6.89
CA ALA A 89 10.93 9.45 6.64
C ALA A 89 10.55 8.12 7.29
N LEU A 90 10.11 8.15 8.56
CA LEU A 90 9.64 6.96 9.27
C LEU A 90 8.43 6.32 8.56
N ALA A 91 7.44 7.12 8.19
CA ALA A 91 6.27 6.65 7.46
C ALA A 91 6.66 6.03 6.10
N GLY A 92 7.60 6.64 5.38
CA GLY A 92 8.13 6.13 4.11
C GLY A 92 8.84 4.79 4.27
N VAL A 93 9.67 4.64 5.29
CA VAL A 93 10.35 3.38 5.62
C VAL A 93 9.33 2.29 5.96
N LEU A 94 8.37 2.57 6.85
CA LEU A 94 7.32 1.62 7.22
C LEU A 94 6.47 1.22 6.03
N TRP A 95 6.12 2.18 5.16
CA TRP A 95 5.36 1.92 3.95
C TRP A 95 6.13 1.05 2.96
N TYR A 96 7.43 1.30 2.77
CA TYR A 96 8.25 0.49 1.86
C TYR A 96 8.50 -0.93 2.39
N MET A 97 8.64 -1.08 3.71
CA MET A 97 8.85 -2.37 4.38
C MET A 97 7.73 -3.39 4.09
N GLN A 98 6.50 -2.96 3.85
CA GLN A 98 5.42 -3.88 3.46
C GLN A 98 5.70 -4.56 2.12
N PHE A 99 6.31 -3.88 1.16
CA PHE A 99 6.65 -4.46 -0.15
C PHE A 99 7.83 -5.40 -0.04
N PHE A 100 8.80 -5.05 0.80
CA PHE A 100 9.91 -5.93 1.14
C PHE A 100 9.38 -7.24 1.75
N GLY A 101 8.49 -7.14 2.73
CA GLY A 101 7.82 -8.29 3.32
C GLY A 101 6.97 -9.09 2.32
N LEU A 102 6.31 -8.42 1.36
CA LEU A 102 5.57 -9.08 0.30
C LEU A 102 6.48 -9.95 -0.58
N GLU A 103 7.61 -9.41 -1.04
CA GLU A 103 8.54 -10.17 -1.90
C GLU A 103 9.19 -11.34 -1.15
N MET A 104 9.56 -11.12 0.11
CA MET A 104 10.00 -12.22 0.98
C MET A 104 8.90 -13.28 1.14
N GLY A 105 7.67 -12.86 1.41
CA GLY A 105 6.51 -13.76 1.53
C GLY A 105 6.25 -14.58 0.27
N LYS A 106 6.35 -13.96 -0.90
CA LYS A 106 6.19 -14.65 -2.19
C LYS A 106 7.20 -15.76 -2.39
N SER A 107 8.43 -15.64 -1.89
CA SER A 107 9.44 -16.70 -2.01
C SER A 107 9.05 -17.95 -1.22
N PHE A 108 8.36 -17.80 -0.09
CA PHE A 108 7.82 -18.92 0.69
C PHE A 108 6.52 -19.50 0.12
N LEU A 109 5.80 -18.71 -0.69
CA LEU A 109 4.55 -19.14 -1.34
C LEU A 109 4.77 -19.74 -2.73
N ALA A 110 6.03 -19.88 -3.18
CA ALA A 110 6.37 -20.34 -4.53
C ALA A 110 5.79 -21.73 -4.86
N GLU A 111 5.58 -22.59 -3.86
CA GLU A 111 5.00 -23.92 -4.01
C GLU A 111 3.48 -23.91 -4.19
N SER A 112 2.80 -22.79 -3.92
CA SER A 112 1.36 -22.63 -4.07
C SER A 112 1.01 -21.56 -5.08
N PRO A 113 0.78 -21.89 -6.36
CA PRO A 113 0.45 -20.90 -7.39
C PRO A 113 -0.79 -20.06 -7.07
N VAL A 114 -1.76 -20.65 -6.37
CA VAL A 114 -2.98 -19.96 -5.95
C VAL A 114 -2.65 -18.86 -4.94
N LEU A 115 -1.92 -19.18 -3.87
CA LEU A 115 -1.56 -18.19 -2.85
C LEU A 115 -0.63 -17.11 -3.42
N LEU A 116 0.25 -17.49 -4.34
CA LEU A 116 1.13 -16.54 -5.02
C LEU A 116 0.31 -15.52 -5.84
N ALA A 117 -0.67 -15.98 -6.61
CA ALA A 117 -1.57 -15.11 -7.37
C ALA A 117 -2.39 -14.17 -6.47
N PHE A 118 -2.82 -14.66 -5.29
CA PHE A 118 -3.60 -13.87 -4.32
C PHE A 118 -2.75 -13.04 -3.37
N SER A 119 -1.41 -13.12 -3.41
CA SER A 119 -0.50 -12.47 -2.46
C SER A 119 -0.74 -10.95 -2.34
N TRP A 120 -1.03 -10.26 -3.45
CA TRP A 120 -1.39 -8.85 -3.46
C TRP A 120 -2.71 -8.57 -2.76
N CYS A 121 -3.73 -9.37 -3.02
CA CYS A 121 -5.04 -9.24 -2.38
C CYS A 121 -4.93 -9.47 -0.87
N ILE A 122 -4.13 -10.45 -0.45
CA ILE A 122 -3.83 -10.74 0.96
C ILE A 122 -3.19 -9.51 1.62
N LEU A 123 -2.14 -8.94 1.00
CA LEU A 123 -1.48 -7.75 1.52
C LEU A 123 -2.46 -6.58 1.70
N MET A 124 -3.29 -6.30 0.68
CA MET A 124 -4.24 -5.19 0.71
C MET A 124 -5.32 -5.41 1.77
N ALA A 125 -5.86 -6.61 1.90
CA ALA A 125 -6.87 -6.93 2.90
C ALA A 125 -6.31 -6.83 4.33
N LEU A 126 -5.07 -7.27 4.57
CA LEU A 126 -4.37 -7.10 5.84
C LEU A 126 -4.14 -5.62 6.16
N ASN A 127 -3.70 -4.81 5.19
CA ASN A 127 -3.54 -3.37 5.37
C ASN A 127 -4.84 -2.69 5.81
N VAL A 128 -5.96 -2.99 5.13
CA VAL A 128 -7.27 -2.46 5.49
C VAL A 128 -7.68 -2.91 6.89
N THR A 129 -7.51 -4.19 7.20
CA THR A 129 -7.88 -4.75 8.50
C THR A 129 -7.07 -4.11 9.63
N PHE A 130 -5.74 -4.09 9.54
CA PHE A 130 -4.88 -3.50 10.58
C PHE A 130 -5.10 -2.00 10.72
N SER A 131 -5.27 -1.27 9.63
CA SER A 131 -5.57 0.17 9.65
C SER A 131 -6.86 0.45 10.44
N ASN A 132 -7.93 -0.32 10.22
CA ASN A 132 -9.18 -0.15 10.95
C ASN A 132 -9.06 -0.58 12.41
N VAL A 133 -8.32 -1.64 12.72
CA VAL A 133 -8.05 -2.05 14.11
C VAL A 133 -7.32 -0.94 14.86
N TRP A 134 -6.28 -0.33 14.27
CA TRP A 134 -5.60 0.81 14.85
C TRP A 134 -6.52 2.01 15.01
N GLY A 135 -7.37 2.33 14.02
CA GLY A 135 -8.37 3.38 14.12
C GLY A 135 -9.35 3.17 15.30
N ILE A 136 -9.74 1.93 15.58
CA ILE A 136 -10.56 1.58 16.74
C ILE A 136 -9.78 1.80 18.04
N ILE A 137 -8.53 1.32 18.13
CA ILE A 137 -7.66 1.46 19.31
C ILE A 137 -7.41 2.95 19.63
N LEU A 138 -7.12 3.76 18.60
CA LEU A 138 -6.88 5.20 18.71
C LEU A 138 -8.17 6.01 18.92
N LYS A 139 -9.33 5.33 18.97
CA LYS A 139 -10.66 5.97 19.17
C LYS A 139 -11.05 6.96 18.08
N GLU A 140 -10.55 6.76 16.85
CA GLU A 140 -10.91 7.59 15.68
C GLU A 140 -12.40 7.46 15.33
N TRP A 141 -13.00 6.32 15.67
CA TRP A 141 -14.42 6.04 15.47
C TRP A 141 -15.34 6.56 16.60
N LYS A 142 -14.79 7.39 17.51
CA LYS A 142 -15.56 7.96 18.62
C LYS A 142 -16.61 8.95 18.09
N GLY A 143 -17.87 8.74 18.44
CA GLY A 143 -18.98 9.59 18.02
C GLY A 143 -19.65 9.17 16.70
N VAL A 144 -19.18 8.09 16.07
CA VAL A 144 -19.82 7.50 14.89
C VAL A 144 -21.03 6.65 15.29
N SER A 145 -22.06 6.59 14.42
CA SER A 145 -23.29 5.81 14.69
C SER A 145 -23.00 4.32 14.81
N ALA A 146 -23.75 3.63 15.67
CA ALA A 146 -23.63 2.17 15.83
C ALA A 146 -23.83 1.43 14.50
N LYS A 147 -24.73 1.91 13.64
CA LYS A 147 -24.96 1.34 12.29
C LYS A 147 -23.68 1.35 11.44
N THR A 148 -22.91 2.44 11.49
CA THR A 148 -21.65 2.55 10.73
C THR A 148 -20.60 1.57 11.28
N ILE A 149 -20.49 1.43 12.61
CA ILE A 149 -19.59 0.46 13.24
C ILE A 149 -19.97 -0.97 12.84
N THR A 150 -21.26 -1.31 12.83
CA THR A 150 -21.73 -2.64 12.42
C THR A 150 -21.33 -2.93 10.96
N VAL A 151 -21.53 -1.97 10.06
CA VAL A 151 -21.15 -2.12 8.64
C VAL A 151 -19.64 -2.29 8.49
N LEU A 152 -18.85 -1.54 9.27
CA LEU A 152 -17.39 -1.68 9.29
C LEU A 152 -16.98 -3.09 9.73
N VAL A 153 -17.51 -3.57 10.85
CA VAL A 153 -17.19 -4.91 11.38
C VAL A 153 -17.60 -6.01 10.38
N CYS A 154 -18.79 -5.92 9.80
CA CYS A 154 -19.22 -6.86 8.77
C CYS A 154 -18.27 -6.84 7.55
N GLY A 155 -17.83 -5.65 7.10
CA GLY A 155 -16.86 -5.53 6.00
C GLY A 155 -15.52 -6.17 6.33
N LEU A 156 -15.01 -5.97 7.54
CA LEU A 156 -13.77 -6.60 8.00
C LEU A 156 -13.89 -8.12 8.10
N LEU A 157 -15.01 -8.64 8.58
CA LEU A 157 -15.26 -10.09 8.63
C LEU A 157 -15.29 -10.71 7.23
N VAL A 158 -15.92 -10.04 6.25
CA VAL A 158 -15.92 -10.49 4.84
C VAL A 158 -14.49 -10.48 4.28
N LEU A 159 -13.69 -9.44 4.57
CA LEU A 159 -12.29 -9.39 4.15
C LEU A 159 -11.49 -10.55 4.75
N ILE A 160 -11.59 -10.78 6.05
CA ILE A 160 -10.87 -11.89 6.72
C ILE A 160 -11.31 -13.23 6.13
N PHE A 161 -12.61 -13.43 5.90
CA PHE A 161 -13.12 -14.65 5.27
C PHE A 161 -12.52 -14.83 3.88
N SER A 162 -12.43 -13.76 3.07
CA SER A 162 -11.85 -13.82 1.73
C SER A 162 -10.37 -14.20 1.70
N LEU A 163 -9.62 -13.92 2.78
CA LEU A 163 -8.22 -14.35 2.91
C LEU A 163 -8.08 -15.85 3.20
N VAL A 164 -9.03 -16.42 3.92
CA VAL A 164 -9.01 -17.84 4.30
C VAL A 164 -9.57 -18.71 3.18
N PHE A 165 -10.50 -18.18 2.40
CA PHE A 165 -11.19 -18.92 1.35
C PHE A 165 -10.28 -19.64 0.34
N PRO A 166 -9.20 -19.04 -0.19
CA PRO A 166 -8.29 -19.72 -1.13
C PRO A 166 -7.52 -20.91 -0.53
N ASN A 167 -7.48 -21.02 0.81
CA ASN A 167 -6.83 -22.14 1.49
C ASN A 167 -7.79 -23.31 1.78
N LEU A 168 -9.07 -23.15 1.48
CA LEU A 168 -10.10 -24.17 1.73
C LEU A 168 -10.31 -25.07 0.51
N PHE A 169 -9.76 -24.72 -0.63
CA PHE A 169 -9.84 -25.42 -1.91
C PHE A 169 -8.48 -25.56 -2.58
#